data_6ef13ade698c2ca98048cf81af8da959
#
_entry.id   6ef13ade698c2ca98048cf81af8da959
#
_cell.length_a   1.000
_cell.length_b   1.000
_cell.length_c   1.000
_cell.angle_alpha   90.00
_cell.angle_beta   90.00
_cell.angle_gamma   90.00
#
_symmetry.space_group_name_H-M   'P 1'
#
loop_
_entity.id
_entity.type
_entity.pdbx_description
1 polymer ?
#
loop_
_entity_poly.entity_id
_entity_poly.type
_entity_poly.pdbx_seq_one_letter_code
_entity_poly.pdbx_strand_id
1 'polypeptide(L)'
;MTVITGAEIFIDGTLQKLDVAFDEKIRAIGRNLEGEECIDCSGKIVLPGVIDVHVHVRDLEQSHKEDWASLGRAALSGGVTTVFAMPNTQPPLDSVERVRDYRRRAQASSINAYIYGAVTRENLQNFDELAPHVDAFKLYLGETTGQLVISDKKLHREIFKIVTQTEKILTVHAQRGGDPTEVTRHESDDILYVLDLAAAYETKLHLAHVTTQRAVEAILEAKKSKID
;
A
#
# COMPACT_ATOMS: atom_id res chain seq x y z
N MET A 1 -8.41 9.30 -29.79
CA MET A 1 -7.14 8.76 -29.24
C MET A 1 -6.15 9.90 -29.12
N THR A 2 -5.56 10.06 -27.94
CA THR A 2 -4.56 11.10 -27.62
C THR A 2 -3.15 10.55 -27.78
N VAL A 3 -2.19 11.35 -28.26
CA VAL A 3 -0.79 10.97 -28.39
C VAL A 3 0.10 11.95 -27.64
N ILE A 4 0.98 11.44 -26.78
CA ILE A 4 2.09 12.19 -26.20
C ILE A 4 3.26 12.11 -27.16
N THR A 5 3.82 13.25 -27.54
CA THR A 5 4.94 13.36 -28.49
C THR A 5 6.14 14.12 -27.89
N GLY A 6 7.33 13.91 -28.44
CA GLY A 6 8.55 14.69 -28.13
C GLY A 6 9.19 14.37 -26.78
N ALA A 7 8.63 13.47 -25.98
CA ALA A 7 9.15 13.11 -24.66
C ALA A 7 10.24 12.02 -24.72
N GLU A 8 10.97 11.88 -23.64
CA GLU A 8 11.72 10.67 -23.33
C GLU A 8 10.84 9.74 -22.46
N ILE A 9 10.62 8.52 -22.92
CA ILE A 9 9.82 7.51 -22.24
C ILE A 9 10.80 6.56 -21.53
N PHE A 10 10.57 6.28 -20.25
CA PHE A 10 11.30 5.26 -19.53
C PHE A 10 10.69 3.89 -19.81
N ILE A 11 11.38 3.07 -20.57
CA ILE A 11 10.96 1.72 -20.96
C ILE A 11 12.18 0.79 -21.02
N ASP A 12 12.01 -0.44 -20.55
CA ASP A 12 13.07 -1.47 -20.52
C ASP A 12 14.38 -0.98 -19.86
N GLY A 13 14.23 -0.20 -18.76
CA GLY A 13 15.36 0.29 -17.99
C GLY A 13 16.12 1.46 -18.60
N THR A 14 15.66 2.03 -19.74
CA THR A 14 16.31 3.14 -20.44
C THR A 14 15.33 4.25 -20.84
N LEU A 15 15.85 5.47 -21.01
CA LEU A 15 15.11 6.57 -21.59
C LEU A 15 15.22 6.52 -23.13
N GLN A 16 14.09 6.54 -23.81
CA GLN A 16 14.00 6.47 -25.28
C GLN A 16 13.06 7.55 -25.79
N LYS A 17 13.41 8.19 -26.91
CA LYS A 17 12.52 9.14 -27.60
C LYS A 17 11.46 8.37 -28.38
N LEU A 18 10.30 8.26 -27.78
CA LEU A 18 9.13 7.54 -28.31
C LEU A 18 7.86 8.37 -28.04
N ASP A 19 6.81 8.09 -28.82
CA ASP A 19 5.48 8.61 -28.61
C ASP A 19 4.64 7.56 -27.88
N VAL A 20 3.61 8.01 -27.14
CA VAL A 20 2.64 7.14 -26.47
C VAL A 20 1.24 7.49 -26.93
N ALA A 21 0.57 6.55 -27.58
CA ALA A 21 -0.83 6.66 -27.95
C ALA A 21 -1.72 6.00 -26.89
N PHE A 22 -2.74 6.70 -26.42
CA PHE A 22 -3.64 6.20 -25.36
C PHE A 22 -5.07 6.75 -25.50
N ASP A 23 -5.97 6.05 -24.87
CA ASP A 23 -7.30 6.48 -24.48
C ASP A 23 -7.48 6.18 -22.98
N GLU A 24 -8.33 5.24 -22.59
CA GLU A 24 -8.39 4.69 -21.23
C GLU A 24 -7.20 3.77 -20.91
N LYS A 25 -6.49 3.32 -21.95
CA LYS A 25 -5.33 2.42 -21.85
C LYS A 25 -4.26 2.87 -22.82
N ILE A 26 -3.01 2.50 -22.54
CA ILE A 26 -1.94 2.62 -23.54
C ILE A 26 -2.24 1.68 -24.70
N ARG A 27 -2.31 2.23 -25.91
CA ARG A 27 -2.60 1.51 -27.17
C ARG A 27 -1.35 1.19 -27.95
N ALA A 28 -0.39 2.11 -27.97
CA ALA A 28 0.88 1.93 -28.64
C ALA A 28 1.98 2.76 -27.99
N ILE A 29 3.20 2.28 -28.04
CA ILE A 29 4.43 3.02 -27.76
C ILE A 29 5.32 2.83 -28.97
N GLY A 30 5.78 3.93 -29.61
CA GLY A 30 6.54 3.85 -30.84
C GLY A 30 6.99 5.21 -31.34
N ARG A 31 7.33 5.32 -32.60
CA ARG A 31 7.73 6.59 -33.24
C ARG A 31 6.70 7.01 -34.27
N ASN A 32 6.51 8.33 -34.36
CA ASN A 32 5.62 8.94 -35.35
C ASN A 32 4.17 8.40 -35.26
N LEU A 33 3.67 8.28 -34.03
CA LEU A 33 2.29 7.88 -33.81
C LEU A 33 1.36 9.07 -34.11
N GLU A 34 0.20 8.75 -34.72
CA GLU A 34 -0.83 9.72 -35.06
C GLU A 34 -2.04 9.59 -34.15
N GLY A 35 -2.68 10.71 -33.80
CA GLY A 35 -3.88 10.76 -32.99
C GLY A 35 -4.72 12.01 -33.27
N GLU A 36 -5.95 12.02 -32.77
CA GLU A 36 -6.86 13.16 -32.91
C GLU A 36 -6.39 14.36 -32.07
N GLU A 37 -5.71 14.08 -30.97
CA GLU A 37 -5.14 15.07 -30.06
C GLU A 37 -3.68 14.73 -29.81
N CYS A 38 -2.80 15.74 -29.88
CA CYS A 38 -1.37 15.60 -29.60
C CYS A 38 -0.97 16.49 -28.42
N ILE A 39 -0.29 15.89 -27.45
CA ILE A 39 0.29 16.58 -26.31
C ILE A 39 1.80 16.64 -26.49
N ASP A 40 2.33 17.84 -26.77
CA ASP A 40 3.78 18.05 -26.87
C ASP A 40 4.43 18.01 -25.46
N CYS A 41 5.25 17.00 -25.25
CA CYS A 41 6.05 16.80 -24.05
C CYS A 41 7.55 16.92 -24.33
N SER A 42 7.95 17.72 -25.31
CA SER A 42 9.35 17.96 -25.64
C SER A 42 10.17 18.41 -24.43
N GLY A 43 11.31 17.76 -24.20
CA GLY A 43 12.19 18.01 -23.06
C GLY A 43 11.69 17.50 -21.73
N LYS A 44 10.60 16.70 -21.71
CA LYS A 44 10.07 16.06 -20.51
C LYS A 44 10.33 14.55 -20.53
N ILE A 45 10.33 13.96 -19.34
CA ILE A 45 10.34 12.51 -19.17
C ILE A 45 8.92 12.07 -18.82
N VAL A 46 8.45 11.05 -19.51
CA VAL A 46 7.15 10.40 -19.22
C VAL A 46 7.42 9.09 -18.49
N LEU A 47 6.80 8.94 -17.34
CA LEU A 47 6.87 7.78 -16.47
C LEU A 47 5.46 7.24 -16.23
N PRO A 48 5.32 5.94 -15.85
CA PRO A 48 4.08 5.46 -15.28
C PRO A 48 3.69 6.28 -14.04
N GLY A 49 2.39 6.44 -13.80
CA GLY A 49 1.92 7.07 -12.56
C GLY A 49 2.42 6.31 -11.33
N VAL A 50 2.84 7.05 -10.32
CA VAL A 50 3.39 6.48 -9.09
C VAL A 50 2.28 5.79 -8.29
N ILE A 51 2.60 4.64 -7.71
CA ILE A 51 1.73 3.90 -6.78
C ILE A 51 2.31 4.08 -5.38
N ASP A 52 1.56 4.73 -4.49
CA ASP A 52 1.92 4.83 -3.07
C ASP A 52 1.15 3.78 -2.26
N VAL A 53 1.88 2.79 -1.77
CA VAL A 53 1.29 1.65 -1.06
C VAL A 53 1.08 1.89 0.44
N HIS A 54 1.35 3.10 0.96
CA HIS A 54 1.26 3.37 2.40
C HIS A 54 0.86 4.82 2.69
N VAL A 55 -0.43 5.14 2.58
CA VAL A 55 -0.95 6.49 2.80
C VAL A 55 -1.95 6.54 3.94
N HIS A 56 -1.80 7.52 4.82
CA HIS A 56 -2.76 7.81 5.88
C HIS A 56 -3.68 8.95 5.46
N VAL A 57 -4.76 8.63 4.74
CA VAL A 57 -5.75 9.63 4.26
C VAL A 57 -6.47 10.33 5.41
N ARG A 58 -6.54 9.70 6.57
CA ARG A 58 -7.30 10.16 7.73
C ARG A 58 -8.81 10.16 7.49
N ASP A 59 -9.39 11.19 6.88
CA ASP A 59 -10.83 11.35 6.63
C ASP A 59 -11.71 11.03 7.87
N LEU A 60 -12.99 10.77 7.71
CA LEU A 60 -13.93 10.46 8.81
C LEU A 60 -13.84 11.51 9.94
N GLU A 61 -13.63 11.09 11.19
CA GLU A 61 -13.48 12.00 12.33
C GLU A 61 -12.18 12.82 12.29
N GLN A 62 -11.23 12.44 11.40
CA GLN A 62 -9.96 13.12 11.23
C GLN A 62 -9.88 13.95 9.94
N SER A 63 -11.01 14.22 9.28
CA SER A 63 -11.09 14.99 8.02
C SER A 63 -10.52 16.41 8.12
N HIS A 64 -10.38 16.95 9.34
CA HIS A 64 -9.69 18.23 9.58
C HIS A 64 -8.18 18.16 9.29
N LYS A 65 -7.57 16.97 9.20
CA LYS A 65 -6.17 16.77 8.86
C LYS A 65 -5.99 16.54 7.37
N GLU A 66 -6.81 15.65 6.80
CA GLU A 66 -6.80 15.26 5.39
C GLU A 66 -8.13 14.58 5.06
N ASP A 67 -8.61 14.75 3.83
CA ASP A 67 -9.73 14.04 3.24
C ASP A 67 -9.38 13.49 1.85
N TRP A 68 -10.27 12.67 1.27
CA TRP A 68 -10.03 12.07 -0.03
C TRP A 68 -9.89 13.09 -1.17
N ALA A 69 -10.59 14.21 -1.11
CA ALA A 69 -10.55 15.23 -2.15
C ALA A 69 -9.23 16.01 -2.11
N SER A 70 -8.76 16.39 -0.92
CA SER A 70 -7.48 17.08 -0.74
C SER A 70 -6.29 16.16 -1.04
N LEU A 71 -6.36 14.90 -0.57
CA LEU A 71 -5.37 13.89 -0.91
C LEU A 71 -5.24 13.69 -2.42
N GLY A 72 -6.37 13.53 -3.13
CA GLY A 72 -6.35 13.31 -4.58
C GLY A 72 -5.63 14.42 -5.33
N ARG A 73 -5.88 15.69 -4.95
CA ARG A 73 -5.16 16.84 -5.54
C ARG A 73 -3.67 16.83 -5.21
N ALA A 74 -3.32 16.57 -3.95
CA ALA A 74 -1.93 16.50 -3.52
C ALA A 74 -1.16 15.36 -4.21
N ALA A 75 -1.76 14.18 -4.29
CA ALA A 75 -1.19 13.00 -4.94
C ALA A 75 -0.92 13.27 -6.43
N LEU A 76 -1.91 13.77 -7.18
CA LEU A 76 -1.74 14.08 -8.60
C LEU A 76 -0.69 15.15 -8.86
N SER A 77 -0.58 16.17 -7.99
CA SER A 77 0.46 17.18 -8.13
C SER A 77 1.90 16.63 -7.97
N GLY A 78 2.04 15.50 -7.26
CA GLY A 78 3.28 14.74 -7.12
C GLY A 78 3.44 13.59 -8.12
N GLY A 79 2.48 13.40 -9.05
CA GLY A 79 2.50 12.30 -10.02
C GLY A 79 2.04 10.95 -9.44
N VAL A 80 1.47 10.94 -8.23
CA VAL A 80 0.88 9.72 -7.64
C VAL A 80 -0.54 9.55 -8.17
N THR A 81 -0.79 8.42 -8.83
CA THR A 81 -2.09 8.11 -9.46
C THR A 81 -2.86 7.00 -8.76
N THR A 82 -2.20 6.31 -7.84
CA THR A 82 -2.77 5.18 -7.10
C THR A 82 -2.27 5.20 -5.67
N VAL A 83 -3.17 5.00 -4.71
CA VAL A 83 -2.82 4.92 -3.28
C VAL A 83 -3.45 3.72 -2.61
N PHE A 84 -2.76 3.19 -1.60
CA PHE A 84 -3.29 2.22 -0.65
C PHE A 84 -3.47 2.88 0.71
N ALA A 85 -4.71 3.08 1.11
CA ALA A 85 -5.07 3.80 2.32
C ALA A 85 -4.99 2.91 3.57
N MET A 86 -4.21 3.36 4.55
CA MET A 86 -4.05 2.69 5.84
C MET A 86 -5.33 2.73 6.67
N PRO A 87 -5.64 1.66 7.43
CA PRO A 87 -6.93 1.48 8.08
C PRO A 87 -7.03 2.09 9.48
N ASN A 88 -5.99 2.77 9.96
CA ASN A 88 -5.97 3.41 11.28
C ASN A 88 -6.65 4.79 11.29
N THR A 89 -7.83 4.83 10.72
CA THR A 89 -8.79 5.94 10.79
C THR A 89 -9.51 5.97 12.15
N GLN A 90 -10.38 6.94 12.36
CA GLN A 90 -11.30 6.98 13.48
C GLN A 90 -12.73 7.10 12.95
N PRO A 91 -13.57 6.05 13.13
CA PRO A 91 -13.22 4.70 13.63
C PRO A 91 -12.31 3.91 12.65
N PRO A 92 -11.65 2.82 13.11
CA PRO A 92 -10.79 2.00 12.25
C PRO A 92 -11.58 1.22 11.20
N LEU A 93 -10.92 0.83 10.08
CA LEU A 93 -11.55 0.08 9.00
C LEU A 93 -11.52 -1.43 9.27
N ASP A 94 -12.25 -1.88 10.28
CA ASP A 94 -12.26 -3.25 10.79
C ASP A 94 -13.59 -3.99 10.56
N SER A 95 -14.53 -3.39 9.84
CA SER A 95 -15.80 -3.99 9.47
C SER A 95 -16.18 -3.70 8.02
N VAL A 96 -17.04 -4.56 7.45
CA VAL A 96 -17.54 -4.39 6.07
C VAL A 96 -18.25 -3.04 5.89
N GLU A 97 -19.05 -2.61 6.86
CA GLU A 97 -19.77 -1.34 6.79
C GLU A 97 -18.81 -0.15 6.69
N ARG A 98 -17.80 -0.09 7.57
CA ARG A 98 -16.80 0.98 7.60
C ARG A 98 -15.97 1.04 6.34
N VAL A 99 -15.52 -0.12 5.84
CA VAL A 99 -14.76 -0.20 4.59
C VAL A 99 -15.61 0.25 3.41
N ARG A 100 -16.88 -0.14 3.32
CA ARG A 100 -17.79 0.30 2.25
C ARG A 100 -18.06 1.80 2.30
N ASP A 101 -18.25 2.37 3.48
CA ASP A 101 -18.41 3.82 3.64
C ASP A 101 -17.14 4.56 3.19
N TYR A 102 -15.99 4.10 3.65
CA TYR A 102 -14.70 4.70 3.30
C TYR A 102 -14.41 4.62 1.79
N ARG A 103 -14.74 3.50 1.15
CA ARG A 103 -14.62 3.32 -0.32
C ARG A 103 -15.55 4.27 -1.09
N ARG A 104 -16.76 4.54 -0.59
CA ARG A 104 -17.63 5.56 -1.20
C ARG A 104 -17.01 6.96 -1.11
N ARG A 105 -16.43 7.31 0.03
CA ARG A 105 -15.72 8.59 0.22
C ARG A 105 -14.54 8.75 -0.72
N ALA A 106 -13.81 7.67 -0.98
CA ALA A 106 -12.69 7.65 -1.91
C ALA A 106 -13.06 8.07 -3.35
N GLN A 107 -14.35 7.98 -3.73
CA GLN A 107 -14.83 8.46 -5.03
C GLN A 107 -14.71 9.99 -5.20
N ALA A 108 -14.53 10.74 -4.12
CA ALA A 108 -14.23 12.16 -4.19
C ALA A 108 -12.80 12.48 -4.67
N SER A 109 -11.91 11.48 -4.69
CA SER A 109 -10.56 11.61 -5.24
C SER A 109 -10.56 11.31 -6.73
N SER A 110 -9.61 11.91 -7.46
CA SER A 110 -9.40 11.65 -8.89
C SER A 110 -8.29 10.62 -9.14
N ILE A 111 -7.97 9.79 -8.14
CA ILE A 111 -6.93 8.75 -8.18
C ILE A 111 -7.52 7.38 -7.87
N ASN A 112 -6.81 6.33 -8.23
CA ASN A 112 -7.19 4.97 -7.86
C ASN A 112 -6.95 4.76 -6.36
N ALA A 113 -7.97 4.31 -5.64
CA ALA A 113 -7.94 4.10 -4.20
C ALA A 113 -8.13 2.62 -3.86
N TYR A 114 -7.11 2.04 -3.23
CA TYR A 114 -7.14 0.73 -2.60
C TYR A 114 -7.16 0.90 -1.08
N ILE A 115 -7.76 -0.03 -0.36
CA ILE A 115 -8.05 0.12 1.06
C ILE A 115 -7.57 -1.11 1.83
N TYR A 116 -6.77 -0.87 2.86
CA TYR A 116 -6.42 -1.88 3.84
C TYR A 116 -7.56 -2.11 4.83
N GLY A 117 -7.78 -3.38 5.22
CA GLY A 117 -8.57 -3.72 6.40
C GLY A 117 -7.69 -3.72 7.66
N ALA A 118 -8.17 -3.16 8.75
CA ALA A 118 -7.51 -3.27 10.03
C ALA A 118 -7.67 -4.69 10.59
N VAL A 119 -6.58 -5.27 11.10
CA VAL A 119 -6.64 -6.47 11.92
C VAL A 119 -6.86 -6.02 13.36
N THR A 120 -7.97 -6.43 13.97
CA THR A 120 -8.30 -6.17 15.37
C THR A 120 -8.67 -7.47 16.07
N ARG A 121 -8.71 -7.47 17.41
CA ARG A 121 -9.15 -8.65 18.18
C ARG A 121 -10.60 -8.99 17.89
N GLU A 122 -11.41 -7.95 17.69
CA GLU A 122 -12.84 -8.02 17.54
C GLU A 122 -13.27 -8.62 16.19
N ASN A 123 -12.47 -8.43 15.14
CA ASN A 123 -12.85 -8.89 13.80
C ASN A 123 -12.25 -10.24 13.39
N LEU A 124 -11.45 -10.89 14.23
CA LEU A 124 -10.84 -12.18 13.89
C LEU A 124 -11.88 -13.27 13.55
N GLN A 125 -13.05 -13.23 14.17
CA GLN A 125 -14.11 -14.21 13.93
C GLN A 125 -14.89 -13.94 12.63
N ASN A 126 -14.81 -12.72 12.08
CA ASN A 126 -15.57 -12.29 10.89
C ASN A 126 -14.62 -11.90 9.74
N PHE A 127 -13.41 -12.43 9.73
CA PHE A 127 -12.38 -12.09 8.75
C PHE A 127 -12.79 -12.44 7.33
N ASP A 128 -13.48 -13.58 7.16
CA ASP A 128 -13.96 -14.05 5.86
C ASP A 128 -15.02 -13.10 5.26
N GLU A 129 -15.79 -12.42 6.09
CA GLU A 129 -16.76 -11.42 5.64
C GLU A 129 -16.06 -10.14 5.20
N LEU A 130 -14.97 -9.76 5.87
CA LEU A 130 -14.21 -8.52 5.56
C LEU A 130 -13.30 -8.67 4.35
N ALA A 131 -12.67 -9.83 4.17
CA ALA A 131 -11.66 -10.07 3.15
C ALA A 131 -12.08 -9.72 1.71
N PRO A 132 -13.33 -9.99 1.24
CA PRO A 132 -13.74 -9.58 -0.10
C PRO A 132 -13.85 -8.07 -0.32
N HIS A 133 -13.88 -7.27 0.75
CA HIS A 133 -14.12 -5.83 0.70
C HIS A 133 -12.83 -5.00 0.83
N VAL A 134 -11.70 -5.61 1.17
CA VAL A 134 -10.41 -4.96 1.33
C VAL A 134 -9.42 -5.44 0.28
N ASP A 135 -8.40 -4.65 0.01
CA ASP A 135 -7.37 -4.99 -0.97
C ASP A 135 -6.19 -5.72 -0.32
N ALA A 136 -5.92 -5.43 0.96
CA ALA A 136 -4.93 -6.08 1.80
C ALA A 136 -5.31 -5.88 3.28
N PHE A 137 -4.58 -6.53 4.20
CA PHE A 137 -4.75 -6.35 5.64
C PHE A 137 -3.55 -5.64 6.26
N LYS A 138 -3.80 -4.92 7.36
CA LYS A 138 -2.77 -4.25 8.15
C LYS A 138 -2.81 -4.68 9.61
N LEU A 139 -1.67 -5.19 10.08
CA LEU A 139 -1.40 -5.56 11.47
C LEU A 139 -0.42 -4.57 12.11
N TYR A 140 -0.68 -4.19 13.35
CA TYR A 140 0.19 -3.34 14.16
C TYR A 140 0.72 -4.12 15.36
N LEU A 141 2.04 -4.32 15.43
CA LEU A 141 2.72 -4.90 16.60
C LEU A 141 3.11 -3.84 17.63
N GLY A 142 3.21 -2.59 17.22
CA GLY A 142 3.58 -1.45 18.01
C GLY A 142 2.59 -0.29 17.92
N GLU A 143 2.84 0.75 18.69
CA GLU A 143 1.94 1.89 18.83
C GLU A 143 1.66 2.59 17.49
N THR A 144 0.41 2.95 17.32
CA THR A 144 -0.11 3.70 16.17
C THR A 144 -1.30 4.55 16.61
N THR A 145 -1.81 5.38 15.71
CA THR A 145 -3.07 6.09 15.93
C THR A 145 -4.21 5.08 16.08
N GLY A 146 -4.96 5.18 17.17
CA GLY A 146 -6.02 4.23 17.53
C GLY A 146 -5.51 3.03 18.36
N GLN A 147 -6.45 2.26 18.91
CA GLN A 147 -6.14 1.10 19.76
C GLN A 147 -6.06 -0.18 18.90
N LEU A 148 -5.12 -0.22 17.93
CA LEU A 148 -5.00 -1.29 16.94
C LEU A 148 -3.84 -2.27 17.24
N VAL A 149 -3.12 -2.05 18.33
CA VAL A 149 -1.95 -2.88 18.68
C VAL A 149 -2.40 -4.26 19.16
N ILE A 150 -1.88 -5.28 18.50
CA ILE A 150 -2.01 -6.67 18.94
C ILE A 150 -0.63 -7.14 19.41
N SER A 151 -0.45 -7.33 20.71
CA SER A 151 0.83 -7.78 21.32
C SER A 151 0.86 -9.28 21.65
N ASP A 152 -0.29 -9.96 21.59
CA ASP A 152 -0.43 -11.37 21.93
C ASP A 152 0.11 -12.28 20.80
N LYS A 153 1.21 -12.97 21.09
CA LYS A 153 1.85 -13.89 20.13
C LYS A 153 0.98 -15.08 19.72
N LYS A 154 -0.02 -15.48 20.51
CA LYS A 154 -0.96 -16.54 20.12
C LYS A 154 -1.89 -16.01 19.02
N LEU A 155 -2.39 -14.79 19.18
CA LEU A 155 -3.21 -14.14 18.16
C LEU A 155 -2.42 -13.88 16.87
N HIS A 156 -1.13 -13.56 16.95
CA HIS A 156 -0.32 -13.41 15.73
C HIS A 156 -0.34 -14.68 14.87
N ARG A 157 -0.15 -15.87 15.47
CA ARG A 157 -0.21 -17.14 14.73
C ARG A 157 -1.58 -17.38 14.09
N GLU A 158 -2.65 -17.06 14.82
CA GLU A 158 -4.02 -17.16 14.31
C GLU A 158 -4.23 -16.19 13.14
N ILE A 159 -3.82 -14.95 13.27
CA ILE A 159 -3.91 -13.90 12.23
C ILE A 159 -3.20 -14.36 10.95
N PHE A 160 -1.94 -14.81 11.05
CA PHE A 160 -1.19 -15.27 9.89
C PHE A 160 -1.91 -16.42 9.19
N LYS A 161 -2.38 -17.42 9.95
CA LYS A 161 -3.16 -18.55 9.42
C LYS A 161 -4.43 -18.09 8.71
N ILE A 162 -5.21 -17.19 9.30
CA ILE A 162 -6.48 -16.71 8.74
C ILE A 162 -6.21 -15.86 7.49
N VAL A 163 -5.25 -14.93 7.54
CA VAL A 163 -4.95 -14.07 6.38
C VAL A 163 -4.49 -14.88 5.18
N THR A 164 -3.66 -15.90 5.38
CA THR A 164 -3.24 -16.80 4.29
C THR A 164 -4.41 -17.43 3.56
N GLN A 165 -5.48 -17.82 4.28
CA GLN A 165 -6.68 -18.39 3.67
C GLN A 165 -7.44 -17.40 2.77
N THR A 166 -7.25 -16.10 2.97
CA THR A 166 -7.87 -15.06 2.15
C THR A 166 -7.09 -14.73 0.87
N GLU A 167 -5.88 -15.27 0.72
CA GLU A 167 -4.93 -14.95 -0.36
C GLU A 167 -4.50 -13.46 -0.42
N LYS A 168 -4.88 -12.66 0.58
CA LYS A 168 -4.51 -11.25 0.68
C LYS A 168 -3.12 -11.07 1.27
N ILE A 169 -2.51 -9.93 0.96
CA ILE A 169 -1.25 -9.51 1.58
C ILE A 169 -1.52 -9.06 3.02
N LEU A 170 -0.68 -9.49 3.95
CA LEU A 170 -0.61 -8.95 5.30
C LEU A 170 0.52 -7.90 5.38
N THR A 171 0.15 -6.65 5.53
CA THR A 171 1.11 -5.58 5.79
C THR A 171 1.30 -5.42 7.30
N VAL A 172 2.55 -5.44 7.76
CA VAL A 172 2.86 -5.40 9.19
C VAL A 172 3.66 -4.15 9.55
N HIS A 173 3.19 -3.42 10.58
CA HIS A 173 3.98 -2.45 11.33
C HIS A 173 4.77 -3.20 12.40
N ALA A 174 5.99 -3.59 12.08
CA ALA A 174 6.85 -4.43 12.91
C ALA A 174 7.81 -3.56 13.74
N GLN A 175 7.24 -2.73 14.61
CA GLN A 175 8.00 -1.80 15.45
C GLN A 175 7.24 -1.57 16.74
N ARG A 176 7.58 -2.34 17.79
CA ARG A 176 7.04 -2.11 19.12
C ARG A 176 7.55 -0.78 19.66
N GLY A 177 6.65 0.02 20.24
CA GLY A 177 6.99 1.27 20.92
C GLY A 177 7.89 1.00 22.14
N GLY A 178 8.60 2.03 22.56
CA GLY A 178 9.51 1.96 23.69
C GLY A 178 10.51 3.11 23.70
N ASP A 179 11.60 2.95 24.42
CA ASP A 179 12.69 3.92 24.43
C ASP A 179 13.21 4.15 22.99
N PRO A 180 13.30 5.41 22.53
CA PRO A 180 13.80 5.74 21.19
C PRO A 180 15.18 5.14 20.88
N THR A 181 15.99 4.85 21.90
CA THR A 181 17.30 4.20 21.76
C THR A 181 17.18 2.70 21.45
N GLU A 182 16.05 2.07 21.72
CA GLU A 182 15.78 0.65 21.49
C GLU A 182 14.90 0.38 20.25
N VAL A 183 14.32 1.43 19.66
CA VAL A 183 13.42 1.30 18.50
C VAL A 183 14.05 0.48 17.36
N THR A 184 15.32 0.72 17.04
CA THR A 184 16.05 0.00 16.00
C THR A 184 16.22 -1.48 16.32
N ARG A 185 16.44 -1.83 17.58
CA ARG A 185 16.53 -3.23 18.02
C ARG A 185 15.16 -3.90 17.94
N HIS A 186 14.12 -3.26 18.42
CA HIS A 186 12.76 -3.78 18.38
C HIS A 186 12.28 -3.99 16.95
N GLU A 187 12.54 -3.08 16.02
CA GLU A 187 12.21 -3.25 14.60
C GLU A 187 12.83 -4.53 14.04
N SER A 188 14.15 -4.71 14.21
CA SER A 188 14.84 -5.87 13.67
C SER A 188 14.35 -7.19 14.25
N ASP A 189 14.13 -7.24 15.57
CA ASP A 189 13.66 -8.45 16.25
C ASP A 189 12.20 -8.77 15.88
N ASP A 190 11.35 -7.75 15.72
CA ASP A 190 9.98 -7.91 15.28
C ASP A 190 9.90 -8.38 13.81
N ILE A 191 10.75 -7.84 12.95
CA ILE A 191 10.81 -8.26 11.54
C ILE A 191 11.25 -9.72 11.43
N LEU A 192 12.29 -10.14 12.15
CA LEU A 192 12.70 -11.54 12.19
C LEU A 192 11.56 -12.46 12.65
N TYR A 193 10.88 -12.09 13.74
CA TYR A 193 9.72 -12.82 14.25
C TYR A 193 8.58 -12.93 13.23
N VAL A 194 8.29 -11.85 12.51
CA VAL A 194 7.21 -11.81 11.50
C VAL A 194 7.58 -12.62 10.26
N LEU A 195 8.86 -12.61 9.85
CA LEU A 195 9.37 -13.46 8.75
C LEU A 195 9.24 -14.95 9.09
N ASP A 196 9.56 -15.35 10.34
CA ASP A 196 9.36 -16.74 10.79
C ASP A 196 7.89 -17.16 10.71
N LEU A 197 6.96 -16.26 11.09
CA LEU A 197 5.52 -16.54 10.96
C LEU A 197 5.10 -16.62 9.49
N ALA A 198 5.58 -15.73 8.64
CA ALA A 198 5.25 -15.75 7.21
C ALA A 198 5.73 -17.06 6.55
N ALA A 199 6.93 -17.50 6.88
CA ALA A 199 7.46 -18.78 6.43
C ALA A 199 6.63 -19.97 6.92
N ALA A 200 6.22 -19.96 8.20
CA ALA A 200 5.48 -21.07 8.81
C ALA A 200 4.05 -21.23 8.27
N TYR A 201 3.43 -20.15 7.84
CA TYR A 201 2.04 -20.11 7.36
C TYR A 201 1.90 -19.81 5.87
N GLU A 202 3.00 -19.61 5.14
CA GLU A 202 3.02 -19.25 3.72
C GLU A 202 2.23 -17.95 3.43
N THR A 203 2.33 -16.97 4.35
CA THR A 203 1.59 -15.72 4.27
C THR A 203 2.31 -14.73 3.33
N LYS A 204 1.60 -14.17 2.37
CA LYS A 204 2.10 -13.05 1.55
C LYS A 204 2.29 -11.83 2.45
N LEU A 205 3.54 -11.39 2.62
CA LEU A 205 3.93 -10.41 3.62
C LEU A 205 4.45 -9.12 2.99
N HIS A 206 3.98 -7.98 3.49
CA HIS A 206 4.58 -6.67 3.24
C HIS A 206 5.07 -6.06 4.56
N LEU A 207 6.36 -5.83 4.68
CA LEU A 207 6.95 -5.15 5.83
C LEU A 207 7.01 -3.65 5.57
N ALA A 208 6.26 -2.88 6.38
CA ALA A 208 6.15 -1.44 6.20
C ALA A 208 7.36 -0.70 6.77
N HIS A 209 7.75 0.41 6.13
CA HIS A 209 8.70 1.44 6.62
C HIS A 209 9.92 0.88 7.38
N VAL A 210 10.61 -0.09 6.77
CA VAL A 210 11.84 -0.70 7.31
C VAL A 210 12.98 0.30 7.33
N THR A 211 13.65 0.47 8.48
CA THR A 211 14.67 1.51 8.67
C THR A 211 16.05 0.98 9.07
N THR A 212 16.16 -0.27 9.54
CA THR A 212 17.41 -0.81 10.06
C THR A 212 18.12 -1.73 9.06
N GLN A 213 19.46 -1.66 9.05
CA GLN A 213 20.29 -2.54 8.21
C GLN A 213 20.04 -4.03 8.51
N ARG A 214 19.99 -4.41 9.79
CA ARG A 214 19.74 -5.80 10.21
C ARG A 214 18.41 -6.34 9.70
N ALA A 215 17.38 -5.49 9.68
CA ALA A 215 16.07 -5.85 9.12
C ALA A 215 16.15 -6.06 7.61
N VAL A 216 16.82 -5.17 6.88
CA VAL A 216 17.02 -5.32 5.43
C VAL A 216 17.80 -6.61 5.11
N GLU A 217 18.85 -6.92 5.84
CA GLU A 217 19.62 -8.17 5.68
C GLU A 217 18.73 -9.41 5.89
N ALA A 218 17.91 -9.41 6.94
CA ALA A 218 16.96 -10.49 7.21
C ALA A 218 15.93 -10.67 6.08
N ILE A 219 15.38 -9.57 5.55
CA ILE A 219 14.44 -9.60 4.43
C ILE A 219 15.10 -10.14 3.16
N LEU A 220 16.34 -9.72 2.87
CA LEU A 220 17.08 -10.23 1.70
C LEU A 220 17.33 -11.73 1.80
N GLU A 221 17.62 -12.25 2.99
CA GLU A 221 17.81 -13.69 3.21
C GLU A 221 16.48 -14.45 3.07
N ALA A 222 15.39 -13.92 3.62
CA ALA A 222 14.05 -14.49 3.47
C ALA A 222 13.63 -14.59 1.99
N LYS A 223 13.89 -13.56 1.19
CA LYS A 223 13.61 -13.57 -0.25
C LYS A 223 14.39 -14.62 -1.01
N LYS A 224 15.65 -14.92 -0.64
CA LYS A 224 16.41 -16.02 -1.22
C LYS A 224 15.78 -17.39 -0.92
N SER A 225 15.14 -17.51 0.24
CA SER A 225 14.42 -18.70 0.68
C SER A 225 13.01 -18.81 0.12
N LYS A 226 12.59 -17.92 -0.82
CA LYS A 226 11.26 -17.85 -1.45
C LYS A 226 10.13 -17.62 -0.44
N ILE A 227 10.37 -16.84 0.58
CA ILE A 227 9.32 -16.28 1.42
C ILE A 227 8.78 -15.04 0.67
N ASP A 228 7.51 -15.10 0.28
CA ASP A 228 6.80 -14.03 -0.45
C ASP A 228 6.41 -12.87 0.47
#